data_ab871b1c29862e1dfc5c37dd8b1a18b7
#
_entry.id   ab871b1c29862e1dfc5c37dd8b1a18b7
#
_cell.length_a   1.000
_cell.length_b   1.000
_cell.length_c   1.000
_cell.angle_alpha   90.00
_cell.angle_beta   90.00
_cell.angle_gamma   90.00
#
_symmetry.space_group_name_H-M   'P 1'
#
loop_
_entity.id
_entity.type
_entity.pdbx_description
1 polymer ?
#
loop_
_entity_poly.entity_id
_entity_poly.type
_entity_poly.pdbx_seq_one_letter_code
_entity_poly.pdbx_strand_id
1 'polypeptide(L)'
;MYYPILRGKLNELLALRELAPLQLEFYTPVIEPVKRDIKSLVKAIEILNSNGISPYIIINPTIGEYAQSPNDLFNELNKFESINYEILYSINVKTEKYEDFLNIGSFGLFIQKGIDQDIINFSRSSKINFIQNDTNPNVKKLIENKVVYEDFFRKQIRNADYPKESPFSSLHSYYADDKNEKNIGFGDYTITGDEFTDGGGPAYVVTIHL
;
A
#
# COMPACT_ATOMS: atom_id res chain seq x y z
N MET A 1 -7.24 -11.61 4.00
CA MET A 1 -7.54 -10.38 3.23
C MET A 1 -6.37 -10.04 2.33
N TYR A 2 -6.61 -9.67 1.08
CA TYR A 2 -5.61 -9.21 0.13
C TYR A 2 -5.57 -7.68 0.06
N TYR A 3 -4.37 -7.10 0.07
CA TYR A 3 -4.14 -5.66 0.06
C TYR A 3 -3.27 -5.28 -1.14
N PRO A 4 -3.84 -5.05 -2.34
CA PRO A 4 -3.08 -4.57 -3.49
C PRO A 4 -2.55 -3.17 -3.22
N ILE A 5 -1.25 -2.95 -3.44
CA ILE A 5 -0.56 -1.68 -3.23
C ILE A 5 -0.41 -0.96 -4.58
N LEU A 6 -0.91 0.27 -4.66
CA LEU A 6 -0.99 1.07 -5.88
C LEU A 6 -0.40 2.46 -5.65
N ARG A 7 0.10 3.07 -6.72
CA ARG A 7 0.70 4.43 -6.71
C ARG A 7 -0.32 5.54 -7.00
N GLY A 8 -1.58 5.21 -7.17
CA GLY A 8 -2.61 6.17 -7.50
C GLY A 8 -2.46 6.78 -8.90
N LYS A 9 -1.82 6.07 -9.83
CA LYS A 9 -1.74 6.46 -11.24
C LYS A 9 -3.08 6.26 -11.94
N LEU A 10 -3.31 6.99 -13.03
CA LEU A 10 -4.61 7.01 -13.72
C LEU A 10 -5.16 5.61 -14.04
N ASN A 11 -4.34 4.74 -14.62
CA ASN A 11 -4.80 3.39 -15.01
C ASN A 11 -5.09 2.50 -13.81
N GLU A 12 -4.34 2.64 -12.72
CA GLU A 12 -4.61 1.94 -11.45
C GLU A 12 -5.94 2.37 -10.86
N LEU A 13 -6.20 3.69 -10.83
CA LEU A 13 -7.46 4.24 -10.33
C LEU A 13 -8.66 3.88 -11.21
N LEU A 14 -8.47 3.79 -12.54
CA LEU A 14 -9.49 3.29 -13.45
C LEU A 14 -9.79 1.81 -13.18
N ALA A 15 -8.77 0.97 -13.02
CA ALA A 15 -8.96 -0.44 -12.68
C ALA A 15 -9.73 -0.63 -11.37
N LEU A 16 -9.41 0.13 -10.32
CA LEU A 16 -10.16 0.09 -9.06
C LEU A 16 -11.64 0.46 -9.24
N ARG A 17 -11.93 1.46 -10.09
CA ARG A 17 -13.30 1.88 -10.38
C ARG A 17 -14.09 0.82 -11.14
N GLU A 18 -13.44 0.06 -12.01
CA GLU A 18 -14.05 -1.05 -12.75
C GLU A 18 -14.23 -2.30 -11.88
N LEU A 19 -13.32 -2.55 -10.93
CA LEU A 19 -13.39 -3.68 -10.01
C LEU A 19 -14.41 -3.48 -8.88
N ALA A 20 -14.61 -2.25 -8.41
CA ALA A 20 -15.46 -1.98 -7.27
C ALA A 20 -16.89 -2.55 -7.40
N PRO A 21 -17.60 -2.43 -8.56
CA PRO A 21 -18.94 -2.99 -8.72
C PRO A 21 -19.01 -4.51 -8.67
N LEU A 22 -17.88 -5.21 -8.80
CA LEU A 22 -17.84 -6.68 -8.69
C LEU A 22 -17.99 -7.17 -7.25
N GLN A 23 -17.93 -6.28 -6.27
CA GLN A 23 -18.13 -6.55 -4.83
C GLN A 23 -17.29 -7.73 -4.31
N LEU A 24 -16.02 -7.77 -4.69
CA LEU A 24 -15.09 -8.81 -4.25
C LEU A 24 -14.74 -8.59 -2.78
N GLU A 25 -15.16 -9.49 -1.91
CA GLU A 25 -15.02 -9.35 -0.45
C GLU A 25 -13.59 -9.59 0.09
N PHE A 26 -12.70 -10.06 -0.76
CA PHE A 26 -11.37 -10.52 -0.34
C PHE A 26 -10.26 -9.49 -0.50
N TYR A 27 -10.53 -8.29 -1.02
CA TYR A 27 -9.50 -7.27 -1.22
C TYR A 27 -9.86 -5.91 -0.62
N THR A 28 -8.83 -5.17 -0.20
CA THR A 28 -8.93 -3.76 0.19
C THR A 28 -7.71 -3.02 -0.36
N PRO A 29 -7.86 -2.06 -1.27
CA PRO A 29 -6.72 -1.40 -1.89
C PRO A 29 -5.98 -0.48 -0.92
N VAL A 30 -4.65 -0.46 -1.05
CA VAL A 30 -3.74 0.49 -0.41
C VAL A 30 -3.23 1.42 -1.49
N ILE A 31 -3.38 2.72 -1.32
CA ILE A 31 -2.99 3.70 -2.33
C ILE A 31 -1.97 4.67 -1.73
N GLU A 32 -0.80 4.78 -2.36
CA GLU A 32 0.18 5.85 -2.11
C GLU A 32 0.09 6.86 -3.25
N PRO A 33 -0.58 8.01 -3.08
CA PRO A 33 -0.78 8.98 -4.15
C PRO A 33 0.53 9.65 -4.56
N VAL A 34 0.85 9.58 -5.85
CA VAL A 34 2.10 10.14 -6.40
C VAL A 34 1.90 11.44 -7.18
N LYS A 35 0.66 11.85 -7.44
CA LYS A 35 0.30 13.07 -8.20
C LYS A 35 -0.47 14.06 -7.33
N ARG A 36 -0.19 15.37 -7.50
CA ARG A 36 -0.91 16.45 -6.79
C ARG A 36 -2.34 16.65 -7.30
N ASP A 37 -2.62 16.35 -8.56
CA ASP A 37 -4.02 16.33 -9.01
C ASP A 37 -4.73 15.07 -8.50
N ILE A 38 -5.43 15.23 -7.38
CA ILE A 38 -6.15 14.15 -6.70
C ILE A 38 -7.59 13.92 -7.20
N LYS A 39 -8.04 14.63 -8.26
CA LYS A 39 -9.42 14.48 -8.76
C LYS A 39 -9.77 13.03 -9.13
N SER A 40 -8.85 12.35 -9.82
CA SER A 40 -9.03 10.94 -10.19
C SER A 40 -9.01 10.01 -8.98
N LEU A 41 -8.20 10.33 -7.95
CA LEU A 41 -8.15 9.62 -6.67
C LEU A 41 -9.48 9.77 -5.93
N VAL A 42 -9.95 11.00 -5.75
CA VAL A 42 -11.25 11.28 -5.10
C VAL A 42 -12.36 10.51 -5.79
N LYS A 43 -12.42 10.56 -7.14
CA LYS A 43 -13.42 9.82 -7.91
C LYS A 43 -13.33 8.30 -7.73
N ALA A 44 -12.14 7.75 -7.60
CA ALA A 44 -11.97 6.32 -7.33
C ALA A 44 -12.45 5.96 -5.91
N ILE A 45 -12.12 6.78 -4.91
CA ILE A 45 -12.59 6.58 -3.53
C ILE A 45 -14.13 6.64 -3.46
N GLU A 46 -14.77 7.62 -4.11
CA GLU A 46 -16.24 7.72 -4.15
C GLU A 46 -16.89 6.45 -4.73
N ILE A 47 -16.33 5.89 -5.81
CA ILE A 47 -16.85 4.68 -6.42
C ILE A 47 -16.59 3.45 -5.52
N LEU A 48 -15.43 3.35 -4.90
CA LEU A 48 -15.14 2.31 -3.91
C LEU A 48 -16.15 2.39 -2.74
N ASN A 49 -16.35 3.58 -2.18
CA ASN A 49 -17.27 3.80 -1.06
C ASN A 49 -18.72 3.44 -1.42
N SER A 50 -19.20 3.78 -2.61
CA SER A 50 -20.55 3.42 -3.07
C SER A 50 -20.73 1.90 -3.23
N ASN A 51 -19.65 1.14 -3.27
CA ASN A 51 -19.64 -0.32 -3.27
C ASN A 51 -19.19 -0.94 -1.93
N GLY A 52 -19.18 -0.16 -0.85
CA GLY A 52 -18.87 -0.64 0.50
C GLY A 52 -17.39 -0.84 0.81
N ILE A 53 -16.48 -0.35 -0.04
CA ILE A 53 -15.03 -0.49 0.12
C ILE A 53 -14.44 0.85 0.60
N SER A 54 -13.80 0.85 1.78
CA SER A 54 -12.99 1.97 2.26
C SER A 54 -11.51 1.66 2.02
N PRO A 55 -10.86 2.33 1.05
CA PRO A 55 -9.45 2.06 0.76
C PRO A 55 -8.54 2.62 1.86
N TYR A 56 -7.35 2.05 2.00
CA TYR A 56 -6.26 2.65 2.79
C TYR A 56 -5.52 3.68 1.94
N ILE A 57 -5.30 4.88 2.49
CA ILE A 57 -4.53 5.93 1.84
C ILE A 57 -3.29 6.25 2.67
N ILE A 58 -2.11 6.17 2.06
CA ILE A 58 -0.86 6.66 2.65
C ILE A 58 -0.88 8.19 2.57
N ILE A 59 -1.12 8.86 3.70
CA ILE A 59 -1.35 10.30 3.73
C ILE A 59 -0.07 11.15 3.80
N ASN A 60 1.07 10.51 4.00
CA ASN A 60 2.41 11.12 3.99
C ASN A 60 3.32 10.39 2.99
N PRO A 61 2.99 10.41 1.67
CA PRO A 61 3.73 9.66 0.68
C PRO A 61 5.19 10.11 0.62
N THR A 62 6.08 9.14 0.45
CA THR A 62 7.53 9.36 0.42
C THR A 62 8.08 9.54 -0.99
N ILE A 63 7.24 9.38 -1.99
CA ILE A 63 7.55 9.41 -3.42
C ILE A 63 6.57 10.30 -4.20
N GLY A 64 6.90 10.61 -5.44
CA GLY A 64 6.06 11.45 -6.30
C GLY A 64 6.07 12.92 -5.94
N GLU A 65 5.02 13.63 -6.34
CA GLU A 65 4.94 15.10 -6.23
C GLU A 65 4.71 15.56 -4.78
N TYR A 66 4.29 14.70 -3.87
CA TYR A 66 4.10 15.01 -2.44
C TYR A 66 5.34 14.75 -1.58
N ALA A 67 6.39 14.10 -2.10
CA ALA A 67 7.56 13.70 -1.31
C ALA A 67 8.23 14.86 -0.55
N GLN A 68 8.15 16.10 -1.08
CA GLN A 68 8.73 17.31 -0.44
C GLN A 68 7.76 18.02 0.51
N SER A 69 6.48 17.66 0.49
CA SER A 69 5.43 18.27 1.32
C SER A 69 4.34 17.23 1.64
N PRO A 70 4.69 16.19 2.39
CA PRO A 70 3.81 15.04 2.60
C PRO A 70 2.50 15.39 3.31
N ASN A 71 2.48 16.40 4.18
CA ASN A 71 1.28 16.82 4.89
C ASN A 71 0.22 17.52 4.01
N ASP A 72 0.61 17.99 2.83
CA ASP A 72 -0.33 18.66 1.92
C ASP A 72 -1.44 17.73 1.46
N LEU A 73 -1.13 16.44 1.22
CA LEU A 73 -2.11 15.47 0.77
C LEU A 73 -3.27 15.29 1.76
N PHE A 74 -2.96 15.15 3.04
CA PHE A 74 -3.98 15.01 4.08
C PHE A 74 -4.90 16.22 4.15
N ASN A 75 -4.31 17.43 4.09
CA ASN A 75 -5.07 18.67 4.07
C ASN A 75 -5.95 18.80 2.82
N GLU A 76 -5.51 18.30 1.68
CA GLU A 76 -6.29 18.30 0.44
C GLU A 76 -7.44 17.29 0.49
N LEU A 77 -7.20 16.08 0.97
CA LEU A 77 -8.25 15.05 1.11
C LEU A 77 -9.35 15.49 2.07
N ASN A 78 -9.01 16.17 3.16
CA ASN A 78 -9.97 16.68 4.14
C ASN A 78 -10.93 17.76 3.61
N LYS A 79 -10.69 18.28 2.41
CA LYS A 79 -11.64 19.21 1.74
C LYS A 79 -12.85 18.49 1.13
N PHE A 80 -12.81 17.16 1.04
CA PHE A 80 -13.84 16.34 0.42
C PHE A 80 -14.62 15.56 1.49
N GLU A 81 -15.78 16.08 1.90
CA GLU A 81 -16.65 15.40 2.87
C GLU A 81 -17.32 14.13 2.32
N SER A 82 -17.32 13.95 0.99
CA SER A 82 -17.98 12.84 0.31
C SER A 82 -17.19 11.55 0.31
N ILE A 83 -15.92 11.57 0.73
CA ILE A 83 -15.05 10.39 0.68
C ILE A 83 -14.79 9.82 2.07
N ASN A 84 -14.74 8.49 2.14
CA ASN A 84 -14.35 7.75 3.33
C ASN A 84 -13.14 6.87 3.00
N TYR A 85 -12.09 6.96 3.79
CA TYR A 85 -10.86 6.19 3.63
C TYR A 85 -10.21 5.92 4.98
N GLU A 86 -9.37 4.90 5.01
CA GLU A 86 -8.59 4.52 6.16
C GLU A 86 -7.19 5.10 6.08
N ILE A 87 -6.73 5.70 7.16
CA ILE A 87 -5.44 6.38 7.20
C ILE A 87 -4.31 5.38 7.38
N LEU A 88 -3.29 5.45 6.51
CA LEU A 88 -1.99 4.82 6.69
C LEU A 88 -0.89 5.89 6.78
N TYR A 89 -0.01 5.71 7.76
CA TYR A 89 1.25 6.44 7.86
C TYR A 89 2.40 5.60 7.33
N SER A 90 3.11 6.14 6.34
CA SER A 90 4.39 5.59 5.92
C SER A 90 5.46 5.92 6.96
N ILE A 91 6.14 4.90 7.45
CA ILE A 91 7.22 5.03 8.44
C ILE A 91 8.53 4.54 7.83
N ASN A 92 9.54 5.39 7.97
CA ASN A 92 10.93 5.07 7.70
C ASN A 92 11.74 5.47 8.93
N VAL A 93 12.64 4.62 9.44
CA VAL A 93 13.44 4.81 10.68
C VAL A 93 14.14 6.17 10.80
N LYS A 94 14.28 6.91 9.72
CA LYS A 94 14.93 8.22 9.71
C LYS A 94 14.01 9.39 10.02
N THR A 95 12.73 9.17 10.16
CA THR A 95 11.75 10.24 10.26
C THR A 95 10.86 10.06 11.51
N GLU A 96 11.15 10.81 12.59
CA GLU A 96 10.13 11.67 13.18
C GLU A 96 9.44 11.20 14.45
N LYS A 97 9.02 12.22 15.15
CA LYS A 97 8.18 12.19 16.34
C LYS A 97 6.84 11.51 16.03
N TYR A 98 6.74 10.23 16.29
CA TYR A 98 5.50 9.45 16.16
C TYR A 98 4.34 10.02 16.98
N GLU A 99 4.62 10.88 17.94
CA GLU A 99 3.64 11.54 18.80
C GLU A 99 2.66 12.42 18.03
N ASP A 100 3.09 13.04 16.92
CA ASP A 100 2.24 13.90 16.09
C ASP A 100 1.11 13.12 15.41
N PHE A 101 1.26 11.80 15.25
CA PHE A 101 0.27 10.94 14.60
C PHE A 101 -0.81 10.43 15.57
N LEU A 102 -0.54 10.41 16.86
CA LEU A 102 -1.49 9.94 17.88
C LEU A 102 -2.74 10.82 17.99
N ASN A 103 -2.69 12.04 17.48
CA ASN A 103 -3.80 13.00 17.55
C ASN A 103 -4.83 12.85 16.41
N ILE A 104 -4.59 11.95 15.44
CA ILE A 104 -5.45 11.86 14.22
C ILE A 104 -6.56 10.81 14.38
N GLY A 105 -6.64 10.12 15.50
CA GLY A 105 -7.66 9.09 15.74
C GLY A 105 -7.19 7.70 15.29
N SER A 106 -8.06 6.95 14.61
CA SER A 106 -7.74 5.59 14.15
C SER A 106 -6.83 5.61 12.92
N PHE A 107 -5.69 4.92 12.97
CA PHE A 107 -4.72 4.86 11.89
C PHE A 107 -4.09 3.47 11.74
N GLY A 108 -3.44 3.23 10.61
CA GLY A 108 -2.55 2.11 10.39
C GLY A 108 -1.13 2.58 10.04
N LEU A 109 -0.19 1.66 10.05
CA LEU A 109 1.22 1.92 9.70
C LEU A 109 1.62 1.19 8.43
N PHE A 110 2.36 1.87 7.56
CA PHE A 110 3.03 1.30 6.41
C PHE A 110 4.54 1.39 6.62
N ILE A 111 5.14 0.30 7.11
CA ILE A 111 6.52 0.28 7.57
C ILE A 111 7.41 -0.19 6.42
N GLN A 112 8.17 0.72 5.84
CA GLN A 112 8.98 0.45 4.65
C GLN A 112 10.33 -0.16 4.96
N LYS A 113 11.05 0.32 5.97
CA LYS A 113 12.40 -0.16 6.32
C LYS A 113 12.69 0.04 7.80
N GLY A 114 13.43 -0.94 8.35
CA GLY A 114 13.98 -0.88 9.71
C GLY A 114 12.92 -0.76 10.77
N ILE A 115 12.80 -1.76 11.62
CA ILE A 115 11.87 -1.76 12.73
C ILE A 115 12.71 -1.77 14.00
N ASP A 116 12.72 -0.66 14.72
CA ASP A 116 13.32 -0.52 16.05
C ASP A 116 12.28 -0.71 17.14
N GLN A 117 12.71 -0.56 18.40
CA GLN A 117 11.84 -0.75 19.55
C GLN A 117 10.74 0.32 19.64
N ASP A 118 11.00 1.52 19.16
CA ASP A 118 10.02 2.61 19.19
C ASP A 118 8.90 2.35 18.18
N ILE A 119 9.24 1.87 16.98
CA ILE A 119 8.25 1.43 15.99
C ILE A 119 7.43 0.25 16.51
N ILE A 120 8.04 -0.73 17.19
CA ILE A 120 7.31 -1.85 17.79
C ILE A 120 6.31 -1.33 18.83
N ASN A 121 6.73 -0.41 19.68
CA ASN A 121 5.84 0.18 20.68
C ASN A 121 4.70 0.98 20.03
N PHE A 122 5.01 1.77 19.00
CA PHE A 122 4.04 2.58 18.29
C PHE A 122 3.04 1.72 17.50
N SER A 123 3.48 0.60 16.92
CA SER A 123 2.62 -0.32 16.18
C SER A 123 1.48 -0.92 17.01
N ARG A 124 1.62 -0.93 18.34
CA ARG A 124 0.55 -1.39 19.25
C ARG A 124 -0.64 -0.43 19.33
N SER A 125 -0.43 0.84 18.98
CA SER A 125 -1.48 1.86 18.93
C SER A 125 -2.21 1.90 17.60
N SER A 126 -1.70 1.21 16.59
CA SER A 126 -2.29 1.15 15.25
C SER A 126 -3.29 0.01 15.11
N LYS A 127 -4.28 0.17 14.24
CA LYS A 127 -5.25 -0.88 13.94
C LYS A 127 -4.72 -1.95 12.96
N ILE A 128 -3.74 -1.60 12.13
CA ILE A 128 -3.15 -2.46 11.10
C ILE A 128 -1.70 -2.03 10.84
N ASN A 129 -0.83 -3.01 10.60
CA ASN A 129 0.58 -2.79 10.37
C ASN A 129 1.05 -3.52 9.11
N PHE A 130 1.40 -2.76 8.07
CA PHE A 130 2.03 -3.31 6.88
C PHE A 130 3.54 -3.40 7.11
N ILE A 131 4.10 -4.59 6.95
CA ILE A 131 5.54 -4.86 7.13
C ILE A 131 6.09 -5.64 5.94
N GLN A 132 7.33 -5.37 5.58
CA GLN A 132 7.99 -6.06 4.46
C GLN A 132 8.24 -7.55 4.77
N ASN A 133 8.17 -8.38 3.72
CA ASN A 133 8.36 -9.82 3.85
C ASN A 133 9.79 -10.21 4.28
N ASP A 134 10.80 -9.40 3.98
CA ASP A 134 12.19 -9.61 4.40
C ASP A 134 12.49 -9.17 5.85
N THR A 135 11.48 -8.62 6.57
CA THR A 135 11.61 -8.27 7.98
C THR A 135 12.05 -9.48 8.81
N ASN A 136 13.01 -9.29 9.72
CA ASN A 136 13.50 -10.34 10.59
C ASN A 136 12.34 -11.09 11.29
N PRO A 137 12.30 -12.44 11.24
CA PRO A 137 11.19 -13.23 11.80
C PRO A 137 10.91 -12.96 13.29
N ASN A 138 11.95 -12.67 14.09
CA ASN A 138 11.78 -12.36 15.50
C ASN A 138 11.09 -11.00 15.70
N VAL A 139 11.35 -10.04 14.82
CA VAL A 139 10.69 -8.73 14.83
C VAL A 139 9.25 -8.86 14.35
N LYS A 140 9.00 -9.64 13.29
CA LYS A 140 7.64 -9.93 12.80
C LYS A 140 6.71 -10.44 13.91
N LYS A 141 7.20 -11.29 14.81
CA LYS A 141 6.43 -11.85 15.93
C LYS A 141 5.99 -10.79 16.95
N LEU A 142 6.69 -9.66 17.02
CA LEU A 142 6.40 -8.57 17.96
C LEU A 142 5.34 -7.60 17.44
N ILE A 143 5.06 -7.63 16.14
CA ILE A 143 4.06 -6.77 15.50
C ILE A 143 2.72 -7.50 15.44
N GLU A 144 1.69 -6.87 15.95
CA GLU A 144 0.31 -7.38 15.92
C GLU A 144 -0.47 -6.82 14.72
N ASN A 145 -1.59 -7.46 14.36
CA ASN A 145 -2.46 -7.04 13.25
C ASN A 145 -1.68 -6.73 11.97
N LYS A 146 -0.74 -7.62 11.63
CA LYS A 146 0.17 -7.39 10.53
C LYS A 146 -0.34 -7.88 9.20
N VAL A 147 -0.01 -7.12 8.15
CA VAL A 147 -0.10 -7.48 6.74
C VAL A 147 1.34 -7.58 6.24
N VAL A 148 1.72 -8.74 5.76
CA VAL A 148 3.04 -8.92 5.14
C VAL A 148 2.94 -8.54 3.67
N TYR A 149 3.83 -7.67 3.20
CA TYR A 149 3.86 -7.25 1.80
C TYR A 149 5.26 -7.34 1.20
N GLU A 150 5.31 -7.41 -0.13
CA GLU A 150 6.56 -7.42 -0.90
C GLU A 150 6.35 -6.84 -2.30
N ASP A 151 7.44 -6.36 -2.91
CA ASP A 151 7.48 -6.12 -4.35
C ASP A 151 8.02 -7.37 -5.06
N PHE A 152 7.16 -8.02 -5.83
CA PHE A 152 7.51 -9.22 -6.59
C PHE A 152 7.90 -8.92 -8.04
N PHE A 153 7.95 -7.65 -8.44
CA PHE A 153 8.40 -7.25 -9.77
C PHE A 153 9.92 -7.45 -9.92
N ARG A 154 10.32 -8.55 -10.57
CA ARG A 154 11.71 -8.86 -10.88
C ARG A 154 12.14 -8.14 -12.15
N LYS A 155 12.35 -6.84 -12.03
CA LYS A 155 12.75 -5.98 -13.13
C LYS A 155 14.03 -6.47 -13.82
N GLN A 156 13.98 -6.68 -15.13
CA GLN A 156 15.14 -7.06 -15.93
C GLN A 156 15.73 -5.84 -16.63
N ILE A 157 17.05 -5.89 -16.91
CA ILE A 157 17.74 -4.80 -17.61
C ILE A 157 17.28 -4.71 -19.06
N ARG A 158 17.02 -5.86 -19.70
CA ARG A 158 16.55 -5.93 -21.09
C ARG A 158 15.29 -6.77 -21.18
N ASN A 159 14.41 -6.42 -22.10
CA ASN A 159 13.17 -7.16 -22.35
C ASN A 159 13.42 -8.63 -22.73
N ALA A 160 14.54 -8.92 -23.42
CA ALA A 160 14.92 -10.29 -23.81
C ALA A 160 15.31 -11.19 -22.61
N ASP A 161 15.59 -10.60 -21.46
CA ASP A 161 16.02 -11.33 -20.26
C ASP A 161 14.84 -11.79 -19.40
N TYR A 162 13.62 -11.37 -19.71
CA TYR A 162 12.42 -11.86 -19.01
C TYR A 162 12.18 -13.33 -19.37
N PRO A 163 12.00 -14.22 -18.38
CA PRO A 163 11.59 -15.59 -18.65
C PRO A 163 10.17 -15.61 -19.23
N LYS A 164 9.85 -16.66 -19.97
CA LYS A 164 8.51 -16.86 -20.52
C LYS A 164 7.44 -17.01 -19.43
N GLU A 165 7.84 -17.63 -18.32
CA GLU A 165 7.02 -17.88 -17.14
C GLU A 165 7.88 -17.69 -15.90
N SER A 166 7.32 -17.07 -14.88
CA SER A 166 7.96 -16.98 -13.56
C SER A 166 6.91 -16.96 -12.47
N PRO A 167 7.17 -17.58 -11.30
CA PRO A 167 6.28 -17.44 -10.16
C PRO A 167 6.29 -15.98 -9.70
N PHE A 168 5.12 -15.44 -9.39
CA PHE A 168 4.97 -14.09 -8.90
C PHE A 168 5.11 -14.06 -7.36
N SER A 169 4.13 -14.59 -6.63
CA SER A 169 4.09 -14.54 -5.18
C SER A 169 3.59 -15.84 -4.57
N SER A 170 4.08 -16.16 -3.36
CA SER A 170 3.57 -17.22 -2.51
C SER A 170 3.02 -16.71 -1.16
N LEU A 171 2.92 -15.39 -0.97
CA LEU A 171 2.47 -14.81 0.30
C LEU A 171 1.06 -15.27 0.72
N HIS A 172 0.18 -15.49 -0.25
CA HIS A 172 -1.17 -16.00 0.00
C HIS A 172 -1.15 -17.38 0.69
N SER A 173 -0.20 -18.25 0.33
CA SER A 173 -0.05 -19.57 0.96
C SER A 173 0.41 -19.44 2.42
N TYR A 174 1.40 -18.60 2.69
CA TYR A 174 1.85 -18.33 4.06
C TYR A 174 0.73 -17.74 4.92
N TYR A 175 -0.05 -16.84 4.39
CA TYR A 175 -1.19 -16.27 5.10
C TYR A 175 -2.24 -17.33 5.45
N ALA A 176 -2.53 -18.27 4.54
CA ALA A 176 -3.49 -19.33 4.76
C ALA A 176 -3.04 -20.36 5.81
N ASP A 177 -1.73 -20.63 5.87
CA ASP A 177 -1.14 -21.63 6.77
C ASP A 177 -0.79 -21.08 8.16
N ASP A 178 -0.75 -19.76 8.31
CA ASP A 178 -0.24 -19.10 9.51
C ASP A 178 -1.29 -18.94 10.61
N LYS A 179 -1.55 -20.01 11.30
CA LYS A 179 -2.50 -20.03 12.43
C LYS A 179 -1.99 -19.32 13.70
N ASN A 180 -0.69 -18.98 13.77
CA ASN A 180 -0.05 -18.55 15.02
C ASN A 180 0.56 -17.15 15.02
N GLU A 181 0.65 -16.46 13.88
CA GLU A 181 1.44 -15.23 13.79
C GLU A 181 0.64 -13.92 13.75
N LYS A 182 -0.66 -13.93 13.98
CA LYS A 182 -1.50 -12.72 13.94
C LYS A 182 -1.43 -11.96 12.59
N ASN A 183 -1.23 -12.70 11.49
CA ASN A 183 -1.34 -12.14 10.15
C ASN A 183 -2.80 -11.97 9.80
N ILE A 184 -3.22 -10.77 9.46
CA ILE A 184 -4.59 -10.47 9.04
C ILE A 184 -4.75 -10.38 7.53
N GLY A 185 -3.63 -10.39 6.80
CA GLY A 185 -3.62 -10.37 5.35
C GLY A 185 -2.22 -10.40 4.75
N PHE A 186 -2.19 -10.30 3.44
CA PHE A 186 -0.97 -10.13 2.66
C PHE A 186 -1.17 -9.06 1.58
N GLY A 187 -0.08 -8.45 1.13
CA GLY A 187 -0.11 -7.41 0.11
C GLY A 187 1.05 -7.52 -0.86
N ASP A 188 0.87 -6.96 -2.03
CA ASP A 188 1.92 -6.77 -3.01
C ASP A 188 1.67 -5.54 -3.89
N TYR A 189 2.73 -5.09 -4.56
CA TYR A 189 2.60 -4.11 -5.62
C TYR A 189 2.04 -4.78 -6.88
N THR A 190 1.08 -4.16 -7.52
CA THR A 190 0.30 -4.80 -8.61
C THR A 190 0.75 -4.37 -10.01
N ILE A 191 0.69 -3.08 -10.33
CA ILE A 191 0.97 -2.55 -11.66
C ILE A 191 2.33 -1.85 -11.70
N THR A 192 2.65 -1.16 -10.62
CA THR A 192 3.91 -0.43 -10.46
C THR A 192 4.60 -0.95 -9.20
N GLY A 193 5.86 -1.36 -9.29
CA GLY A 193 6.64 -1.80 -8.14
C GLY A 193 6.95 -0.70 -7.11
N ASP A 194 7.74 -1.02 -6.11
CA ASP A 194 8.15 -0.08 -5.06
C ASP A 194 9.07 1.02 -5.61
N GLU A 195 9.88 0.71 -6.63
CA GLU A 195 10.68 1.70 -7.35
C GLU A 195 9.80 2.57 -8.25
N PHE A 196 9.42 3.74 -7.72
CA PHE A 196 8.67 4.72 -8.50
C PHE A 196 9.59 5.48 -9.46
N THR A 197 9.21 5.50 -10.75
CA THR A 197 9.80 6.37 -11.77
C THR A 197 8.71 7.19 -12.44
N ASP A 198 8.92 8.49 -12.58
CA ASP A 198 7.93 9.41 -13.17
C ASP A 198 7.83 9.29 -14.70
N GLY A 199 8.75 8.58 -15.34
CA GLY A 199 8.81 8.35 -16.77
C GLY A 199 8.35 6.94 -17.17
N GLY A 200 7.49 6.84 -18.17
CA GLY A 200 7.13 5.59 -18.84
C GLY A 200 7.65 5.63 -20.28
N GLY A 201 8.59 4.77 -20.63
CA GLY A 201 8.88 4.45 -22.03
C GLY A 201 7.77 3.58 -22.63
N PRO A 202 7.73 3.40 -23.97
CA PRO A 202 6.78 2.48 -24.57
C PRO A 202 6.99 1.07 -24.01
N ALA A 203 5.90 0.43 -23.59
CA ALA A 203 5.94 -0.94 -23.10
C ALA A 203 6.18 -1.90 -24.28
N TYR A 204 7.34 -2.52 -24.31
CA TYR A 204 7.68 -3.54 -25.32
C TYR A 204 7.32 -4.95 -24.87
N VAL A 205 7.01 -5.13 -23.60
CA VAL A 205 6.63 -6.42 -23.01
C VAL A 205 5.37 -6.21 -22.19
N VAL A 206 4.37 -7.06 -22.42
CA VAL A 206 3.16 -7.12 -21.60
C VAL A 206 3.25 -8.37 -20.73
N THR A 207 3.18 -8.20 -19.43
CA THR A 207 3.12 -9.29 -18.47
C THR A 207 1.70 -9.40 -17.94
N ILE A 208 1.13 -10.60 -17.98
CA ILE A 208 -0.16 -10.91 -17.37
C ILE A 208 0.13 -11.70 -16.10
N HIS A 209 -0.36 -11.20 -14.98
CA HIS A 209 -0.33 -11.91 -13.69
C HIS A 209 -1.64 -12.68 -13.55
N LEU A 210 -1.56 -14.01 -13.40
CA LEU A 210 -2.70 -14.92 -13.25
C LEU A 210 -2.70 -15.52 -11.84
#